data_2f68cf995a6f6581d13db52637225810
#
_entry.id   2f68cf995a6f6581d13db52637225810
#
_cell.length_a   1.000
_cell.length_b   1.000
_cell.length_c   1.000
_cell.angle_alpha   90.00
_cell.angle_beta   90.00
_cell.angle_gamma   90.00
#
_symmetry.space_group_name_H-M   'P 1'
#
loop_
_entity.id
_entity.type
_entity.pdbx_description
1 polymer ?
#
loop_
_entity_poly.entity_id
_entity_poly.type
_entity_poly.pdbx_seq_one_letter_code
_entity_poly.pdbx_strand_id
1 'polypeptide(L)'
;MKMRTKLIIVAGMIIPCPCLADLIPKSHIGIAGIDFQSQVGLDYGHENNVTYQADDQDAVSADFQSVRPMIKAIGARYQDQYLLMYSGDYRRYNGDPADNYTDHFFRFNGAWRYGQMHGLTLSLDDSLGHEVRGRGITEGFRPQQFSDFGIHSPLSTTLFNSELRYSYGALKGRGKADVALLFRKLRIGRTADIKNTDIDFYNYILGQEWHENGLIAELSDQYSLATRFRYRFMSNQRRYEIDSQKDNDEYYLEYGIKSQLTDKTRVDANASWLYKTFNNNPNSRDFSGVNWDIQAEWQPLKQSVFTVHTSQRIKDPSEIGGYIMVSKYGIAYQHFWLVDRFSTTFDYSYLTDSYKNYPNDRKDRNRVFTFAMNYNFRPSINVELKYQLNTLHSNQDSDSFFIGPGGDRQVVRTLGHDNSLIMFTAKVQI
;
A
#
# COMPACT_ATOMS: atom_id res chain seq x y z
N MET A 1 -22.41 -24.03 -26.04
CA MET A 1 -21.61 -22.79 -26.26
C MET A 1 -21.34 -22.19 -24.85
N LYS A 2 -20.18 -22.53 -24.24
CA LYS A 2 -19.84 -22.13 -22.87
C LYS A 2 -19.25 -20.71 -22.92
N MET A 3 -20.03 -19.74 -22.51
CA MET A 3 -19.57 -18.36 -22.31
C MET A 3 -18.64 -18.31 -21.09
N ARG A 4 -17.34 -18.10 -21.31
CA ARG A 4 -16.37 -17.81 -20.24
C ARG A 4 -16.53 -16.32 -19.85
N THR A 5 -17.19 -16.08 -18.74
CA THR A 5 -17.31 -14.73 -18.16
C THR A 5 -15.96 -14.36 -17.56
N LYS A 6 -15.26 -13.40 -18.15
CA LYS A 6 -14.07 -12.81 -17.53
C LYS A 6 -14.51 -11.88 -16.41
N LEU A 7 -14.13 -12.22 -15.18
CA LEU A 7 -14.34 -11.42 -13.99
C LEU A 7 -13.49 -10.13 -14.09
N ILE A 8 -14.13 -8.98 -14.23
CA ILE A 8 -13.47 -7.67 -14.11
C ILE A 8 -13.69 -7.20 -12.69
N ILE A 9 -12.68 -7.44 -11.83
CA ILE A 9 -12.62 -6.87 -10.47
C ILE A 9 -12.19 -5.42 -10.62
N VAL A 10 -13.08 -4.49 -10.30
CA VAL A 10 -12.70 -3.07 -10.11
C VAL A 10 -12.12 -2.96 -8.71
N ALA A 11 -10.81 -3.15 -8.61
CA ALA A 11 -10.07 -2.91 -7.38
C ALA A 11 -9.68 -1.43 -7.31
N GLY A 12 -10.14 -0.76 -6.25
CA GLY A 12 -9.60 0.52 -5.84
C GLY A 12 -8.14 0.33 -5.40
N MET A 13 -7.29 1.26 -5.83
CA MET A 13 -5.89 1.52 -5.47
C MET A 13 -5.16 0.42 -4.67
N ILE A 14 -4.78 -0.63 -5.34
CA ILE A 14 -3.58 -1.37 -5.03
C ILE A 14 -2.57 -0.88 -6.06
N ILE A 15 -1.46 -0.30 -5.60
CA ILE A 15 -0.29 -0.10 -6.46
C ILE A 15 0.01 -1.50 -7.00
N PRO A 16 -0.20 -1.78 -8.28
CA PRO A 16 0.28 -3.03 -8.82
C PRO A 16 1.81 -2.95 -8.74
N CYS A 17 2.40 -3.67 -7.80
CA CYS A 17 3.75 -4.12 -8.03
C CYS A 17 3.65 -4.92 -9.33
N PRO A 18 4.17 -4.44 -10.47
CA PRO A 18 4.12 -5.24 -11.66
C PRO A 18 4.93 -6.49 -11.42
N CYS A 19 4.40 -7.59 -11.84
CA CYS A 19 5.16 -8.79 -12.12
C CYS A 19 5.43 -9.74 -10.97
N LEU A 20 4.37 -10.35 -10.54
CA LEU A 20 4.48 -11.77 -10.23
C LEU A 20 3.68 -12.49 -11.32
N ALA A 21 4.27 -13.42 -12.03
CA ALA A 21 3.49 -14.39 -12.78
C ALA A 21 2.56 -15.07 -11.77
N ASP A 22 1.38 -14.48 -11.58
CA ASP A 22 0.41 -15.04 -10.66
C ASP A 22 0.05 -16.42 -11.17
N LEU A 23 0.24 -17.41 -10.31
CA LEU A 23 -0.37 -18.71 -10.52
C LEU A 23 -1.84 -18.44 -10.78
N ILE A 24 -2.33 -18.87 -11.95
CA ILE A 24 -3.76 -18.81 -12.25
C ILE A 24 -4.39 -19.92 -11.39
N PRO A 25 -5.06 -19.60 -10.27
CA PRO A 25 -5.58 -20.60 -9.37
C PRO A 25 -6.57 -21.48 -10.12
N LYS A 26 -6.44 -22.79 -10.01
CA LYS A 26 -7.50 -23.71 -10.43
C LYS A 26 -8.63 -23.57 -9.43
N SER A 27 -9.81 -23.25 -9.94
CA SER A 27 -11.02 -23.22 -9.15
C SER A 27 -11.41 -24.63 -8.70
N HIS A 28 -11.66 -24.79 -7.43
CA HIS A 28 -12.33 -25.96 -6.89
C HIS A 28 -13.79 -25.59 -6.66
N ILE A 29 -14.71 -26.15 -7.44
CA ILE A 29 -16.15 -25.95 -7.23
C ILE A 29 -16.48 -26.63 -5.89
N GLY A 30 -16.65 -25.78 -4.87
CA GLY A 30 -17.02 -26.23 -3.55
C GLY A 30 -18.53 -26.39 -3.37
N ILE A 31 -18.95 -26.52 -2.13
CA ILE A 31 -20.33 -26.65 -1.72
C ILE A 31 -21.13 -25.40 -2.15
N ALA A 32 -22.32 -25.57 -2.67
CA ALA A 32 -23.26 -24.53 -3.06
C ALA A 32 -22.78 -23.59 -4.20
N GLY A 33 -21.89 -24.03 -5.09
CA GLY A 33 -21.43 -23.23 -6.23
C GLY A 33 -20.43 -22.14 -5.90
N ILE A 34 -19.83 -22.17 -4.69
CA ILE A 34 -18.73 -21.30 -4.31
C ILE A 34 -17.43 -21.88 -4.84
N ASP A 35 -16.66 -21.05 -5.52
CA ASP A 35 -15.34 -21.39 -6.04
C ASP A 35 -14.28 -21.06 -4.97
N PHE A 36 -13.57 -22.09 -4.48
CA PHE A 36 -12.47 -21.93 -3.52
C PHE A 36 -11.11 -21.97 -4.24
N GLN A 37 -10.27 -21.03 -3.92
CA GLN A 37 -8.91 -20.94 -4.41
C GLN A 37 -7.96 -20.79 -3.24
N SER A 38 -7.02 -21.71 -3.08
CA SER A 38 -6.04 -21.69 -2.00
C SER A 38 -4.62 -21.71 -2.55
N GLN A 39 -3.73 -20.98 -1.87
CA GLN A 39 -2.33 -20.87 -2.22
C GLN A 39 -1.50 -20.73 -0.94
N VAL A 40 -0.31 -21.30 -0.94
CA VAL A 40 0.69 -21.08 0.11
C VAL A 40 1.98 -20.60 -0.55
N GLY A 41 2.53 -19.50 -0.07
CA GLY A 41 3.88 -19.03 -0.35
C GLY A 41 4.80 -19.44 0.80
N LEU A 42 5.99 -19.91 0.47
CA LEU A 42 7.07 -20.21 1.40
C LEU A 42 8.27 -19.39 0.99
N ASP A 43 8.78 -18.55 1.89
CA ASP A 43 9.95 -17.73 1.64
C ASP A 43 11.11 -18.14 2.54
N TYR A 44 12.30 -18.06 1.99
CA TYR A 44 13.56 -18.05 2.72
C TYR A 44 14.41 -16.90 2.19
N GLY A 45 14.97 -16.09 3.06
CA GLY A 45 15.75 -14.92 2.63
C GLY A 45 16.70 -14.43 3.69
N HIS A 46 17.47 -13.43 3.28
CA HIS A 46 18.44 -12.72 4.09
C HIS A 46 18.24 -11.23 3.93
N GLU A 47 18.26 -10.51 5.03
CA GLU A 47 18.13 -9.04 5.09
C GLU A 47 19.31 -8.49 5.91
N ASN A 48 20.08 -7.56 5.34
CA ASN A 48 21.30 -7.07 5.99
C ASN A 48 21.04 -5.98 7.03
N ASN A 49 19.85 -5.38 7.06
CA ASN A 49 19.51 -4.28 7.96
C ASN A 49 18.01 -4.35 8.31
N VAL A 50 17.63 -5.27 9.19
CA VAL A 50 16.23 -5.56 9.54
C VAL A 50 15.55 -4.36 10.21
N THR A 51 16.30 -3.60 11.01
CA THR A 51 15.80 -2.45 11.76
C THR A 51 16.09 -1.10 11.12
N TYR A 52 16.54 -1.09 9.84
CA TYR A 52 16.76 0.11 9.04
C TYR A 52 17.65 1.14 9.72
N GLN A 53 18.76 0.69 10.34
CA GLN A 53 19.73 1.56 10.98
C GLN A 53 20.50 2.39 9.95
N ALA A 54 20.82 3.64 10.34
CA ALA A 54 21.61 4.53 9.51
C ALA A 54 23.12 4.22 9.60
N ASP A 55 23.57 3.66 10.72
CA ASP A 55 24.94 3.24 10.97
C ASP A 55 25.05 1.73 10.75
N ASP A 56 25.99 1.30 9.90
CA ASP A 56 26.25 -0.11 9.63
C ASP A 56 26.65 -0.90 10.88
N GLN A 57 27.24 -0.24 11.90
CA GLN A 57 27.63 -0.88 13.16
C GLN A 57 26.39 -1.25 14.01
N ASP A 58 25.31 -0.51 13.86
CA ASP A 58 24.03 -0.73 14.54
C ASP A 58 23.08 -1.65 13.73
N ALA A 59 23.43 -1.95 12.47
CA ALA A 59 22.61 -2.74 11.56
C ALA A 59 22.53 -4.20 12.00
N VAL A 60 21.29 -4.71 12.08
CA VAL A 60 21.03 -6.11 12.39
C VAL A 60 20.80 -6.87 11.08
N SER A 61 21.69 -7.83 10.81
CA SER A 61 21.59 -8.72 9.66
C SER A 61 21.00 -10.06 10.08
N ALA A 62 19.98 -10.53 9.40
CA ALA A 62 19.33 -11.80 9.75
C ALA A 62 18.77 -12.56 8.53
N ASP A 63 18.84 -13.90 8.63
CA ASP A 63 18.06 -14.78 7.76
C ASP A 63 16.63 -14.88 8.26
N PHE A 64 15.70 -15.08 7.36
CA PHE A 64 14.30 -15.25 7.73
C PHE A 64 13.60 -16.37 6.95
N GLN A 65 12.52 -16.86 7.54
CA GLN A 65 11.56 -17.75 6.92
C GLN A 65 10.18 -17.11 7.01
N SER A 66 9.37 -17.22 5.95
CA SER A 66 7.99 -16.75 5.96
C SER A 66 7.04 -17.78 5.37
N VAL A 67 5.83 -17.87 5.94
CA VAL A 67 4.72 -18.63 5.39
C VAL A 67 3.59 -17.68 5.08
N ARG A 68 3.14 -17.69 3.81
CA ARG A 68 2.08 -16.78 3.32
C ARG A 68 0.90 -17.57 2.77
N PRO A 69 -0.04 -17.98 3.64
CA PRO A 69 -1.28 -18.61 3.21
C PRO A 69 -2.21 -17.59 2.55
N MET A 70 -2.97 -18.02 1.56
CA MET A 70 -4.07 -17.27 0.96
C MET A 70 -5.21 -18.21 0.62
N ILE A 71 -6.44 -17.82 0.99
CA ILE A 71 -7.67 -18.51 0.64
C ILE A 71 -8.66 -17.48 0.10
N LYS A 72 -9.25 -17.77 -1.06
CA LYS A 72 -10.34 -16.99 -1.65
C LYS A 72 -11.57 -17.88 -1.81
N ALA A 73 -12.73 -17.34 -1.45
CA ALA A 73 -14.03 -17.91 -1.75
C ALA A 73 -14.77 -16.94 -2.68
N ILE A 74 -15.11 -17.41 -3.87
CA ILE A 74 -15.77 -16.61 -4.91
C ILE A 74 -17.14 -17.20 -5.17
N GLY A 75 -18.19 -16.41 -4.94
CA GLY A 75 -19.56 -16.77 -5.19
C GLY A 75 -20.20 -15.86 -6.24
N ALA A 76 -21.09 -16.43 -7.04
CA ALA A 76 -21.91 -15.66 -7.96
C ALA A 76 -23.35 -16.18 -7.91
N ARG A 77 -24.31 -15.26 -7.84
CA ARG A 77 -25.75 -15.59 -7.93
C ARG A 77 -26.44 -14.62 -8.86
N TYR A 78 -26.89 -15.09 -10.01
CA TYR A 78 -27.42 -14.24 -11.09
C TYR A 78 -26.40 -13.21 -11.55
N GLN A 79 -26.59 -11.94 -11.23
CA GLN A 79 -25.67 -10.83 -11.56
C GLN A 79 -24.87 -10.38 -10.34
N ASP A 80 -25.15 -10.94 -9.17
CA ASP A 80 -24.45 -10.60 -7.92
C ASP A 80 -23.16 -11.39 -7.81
N GLN A 81 -22.14 -10.78 -7.24
CA GLN A 81 -20.81 -11.36 -7.08
C GLN A 81 -20.32 -11.13 -5.64
N TYR A 82 -19.65 -12.13 -5.12
CA TYR A 82 -19.12 -12.12 -3.75
C TYR A 82 -17.70 -12.64 -3.77
N LEU A 83 -16.80 -11.96 -3.07
CA LEU A 83 -15.43 -12.39 -2.81
C LEU A 83 -15.20 -12.29 -1.30
N LEU A 84 -14.77 -13.39 -0.69
CA LEU A 84 -14.15 -13.39 0.62
C LEU A 84 -12.70 -13.87 0.46
N MET A 85 -11.76 -13.12 1.01
CA MET A 85 -10.34 -13.47 0.95
C MET A 85 -9.71 -13.31 2.32
N TYR A 86 -8.92 -14.29 2.68
CA TYR A 86 -7.97 -14.23 3.77
C TYR A 86 -6.57 -14.44 3.22
N SER A 87 -5.59 -13.66 3.70
CA SER A 87 -4.16 -13.94 3.52
C SER A 87 -3.38 -13.61 4.79
N GLY A 88 -2.27 -14.29 4.98
CA GLY A 88 -1.36 -14.07 6.09
C GLY A 88 0.08 -13.87 5.63
N ASP A 89 0.90 -13.25 6.48
CA ASP A 89 2.36 -13.22 6.37
C ASP A 89 2.96 -13.51 7.76
N TYR A 90 3.58 -14.68 7.90
CA TYR A 90 4.11 -15.19 9.16
C TYR A 90 5.61 -15.31 9.03
N ARG A 91 6.35 -14.28 9.45
CA ARG A 91 7.81 -14.22 9.33
C ARG A 91 8.51 -14.46 10.65
N ARG A 92 9.60 -15.21 10.56
CA ARG A 92 10.50 -15.48 11.68
C ARG A 92 11.92 -15.23 11.25
N TYR A 93 12.62 -14.37 11.99
CA TYR A 93 14.02 -14.04 11.80
C TYR A 93 14.88 -14.95 12.67
N ASN A 94 15.92 -15.54 12.07
CA ASN A 94 16.89 -16.35 12.78
C ASN A 94 17.93 -15.43 13.43
N GLY A 95 18.07 -15.51 14.76
CA GLY A 95 19.00 -14.65 15.50
C GLY A 95 18.43 -13.32 15.96
N ASP A 96 17.28 -12.88 15.42
CA ASP A 96 16.57 -11.70 15.88
C ASP A 96 15.07 -11.94 16.07
N PRO A 97 14.67 -12.66 17.12
CA PRO A 97 13.26 -12.96 17.37
C PRO A 97 12.43 -11.72 17.72
N ALA A 98 13.08 -10.60 18.07
CA ALA A 98 12.41 -9.35 18.36
C ALA A 98 11.68 -8.76 17.13
N ASP A 99 12.14 -9.06 15.92
CA ASP A 99 11.51 -8.60 14.68
C ASP A 99 10.54 -9.60 14.05
N ASN A 100 10.25 -10.71 14.74
CA ASN A 100 9.23 -11.65 14.30
C ASN A 100 7.84 -11.02 14.25
N TYR A 101 7.09 -11.32 13.18
CA TYR A 101 5.72 -10.84 13.04
C TYR A 101 4.76 -11.88 12.49
N THR A 102 3.48 -11.57 12.64
CA THR A 102 2.37 -12.38 12.12
C THR A 102 1.25 -11.44 11.72
N ASP A 103 1.04 -11.30 10.42
CA ASP A 103 0.06 -10.42 9.85
C ASP A 103 -1.12 -11.19 9.27
N HIS A 104 -2.31 -10.58 9.34
CA HIS A 104 -3.54 -11.14 8.82
C HIS A 104 -4.28 -10.08 8.01
N PHE A 105 -4.77 -10.46 6.84
CA PHE A 105 -5.50 -9.59 5.94
C PHE A 105 -6.81 -10.23 5.54
N PHE A 106 -7.91 -9.56 5.83
CA PHE A 106 -9.25 -9.98 5.47
C PHE A 106 -9.84 -9.02 4.46
N ARG A 107 -10.46 -9.55 3.42
CA ARG A 107 -11.19 -8.76 2.43
C ARG A 107 -12.52 -9.39 2.12
N PHE A 108 -13.57 -8.58 2.13
CA PHE A 108 -14.88 -8.92 1.60
C PHE A 108 -15.26 -7.92 0.50
N ASN A 109 -15.72 -8.42 -0.64
CA ASN A 109 -16.35 -7.60 -1.68
C ASN A 109 -17.69 -8.25 -2.06
N GLY A 110 -18.78 -7.49 -1.89
CA GLY A 110 -20.10 -7.84 -2.37
C GLY A 110 -20.53 -6.84 -3.44
N ALA A 111 -21.01 -7.33 -4.59
CA ALA A 111 -21.55 -6.51 -5.65
C ALA A 111 -22.93 -7.03 -6.04
N TRP A 112 -23.94 -6.18 -5.90
CA TRP A 112 -25.34 -6.47 -6.19
C TRP A 112 -25.79 -5.64 -7.38
N ARG A 113 -26.62 -6.25 -8.25
CA ARG A 113 -27.21 -5.59 -9.41
C ARG A 113 -28.72 -5.62 -9.34
N TYR A 114 -29.31 -4.44 -9.43
CA TYR A 114 -30.76 -4.26 -9.49
C TYR A 114 -31.13 -3.80 -10.93
N GLY A 115 -31.63 -4.73 -11.71
CA GLY A 115 -31.86 -4.51 -13.13
C GLY A 115 -30.57 -4.23 -13.90
N GLN A 116 -30.67 -3.44 -14.98
CA GLN A 116 -29.53 -3.15 -15.85
C GLN A 116 -28.74 -1.92 -15.44
N MET A 117 -29.35 -1.00 -14.72
CA MET A 117 -28.79 0.34 -14.47
C MET A 117 -28.24 0.55 -13.06
N HIS A 118 -28.73 -0.17 -12.06
CA HIS A 118 -28.40 0.08 -10.66
C HIS A 118 -27.44 -0.97 -10.11
N GLY A 119 -26.41 -0.51 -9.41
CA GLY A 119 -25.46 -1.37 -8.73
C GLY A 119 -25.18 -0.87 -7.31
N LEU A 120 -24.97 -1.80 -6.39
CA LEU A 120 -24.46 -1.52 -5.04
C LEU A 120 -23.21 -2.36 -4.85
N THR A 121 -22.14 -1.79 -4.31
CA THR A 121 -20.93 -2.52 -3.95
C THR A 121 -20.54 -2.20 -2.52
N LEU A 122 -20.26 -3.22 -1.72
CA LEU A 122 -19.67 -3.11 -0.40
C LEU A 122 -18.29 -3.74 -0.42
N SER A 123 -17.28 -2.98 -0.05
CA SER A 123 -15.90 -3.45 0.15
C SER A 123 -15.53 -3.26 1.61
N LEU A 124 -15.02 -4.31 2.24
CA LEU A 124 -14.49 -4.30 3.60
C LEU A 124 -13.10 -4.90 3.55
N ASP A 125 -12.12 -4.15 4.03
CA ASP A 125 -10.73 -4.60 4.18
C ASP A 125 -10.30 -4.39 5.64
N ASP A 126 -9.81 -5.44 6.29
CA ASP A 126 -9.24 -5.39 7.64
C ASP A 126 -7.82 -5.94 7.60
N SER A 127 -6.86 -5.09 7.93
CA SER A 127 -5.43 -5.40 7.90
C SER A 127 -4.89 -5.36 9.33
N LEU A 128 -4.65 -6.53 9.91
CA LEU A 128 -3.94 -6.72 11.16
C LEU A 128 -2.45 -6.92 10.83
N GLY A 129 -1.73 -5.82 10.70
CA GLY A 129 -0.34 -5.79 10.29
C GLY A 129 0.59 -5.36 11.40
N HIS A 130 1.79 -4.98 11.02
CA HIS A 130 2.79 -4.45 11.93
C HIS A 130 3.53 -3.26 11.30
N GLU A 131 4.19 -2.49 12.15
CA GLU A 131 5.17 -1.49 11.76
C GLU A 131 6.55 -2.00 12.18
N VAL A 132 7.46 -2.14 11.22
CA VAL A 132 8.82 -2.63 11.45
C VAL A 132 9.57 -1.68 12.37
N ARG A 133 10.36 -2.22 13.32
CA ARG A 133 11.25 -1.40 14.14
C ARG A 133 12.24 -0.64 13.24
N GLY A 134 12.43 0.65 13.51
CA GLY A 134 13.26 1.54 12.70
C GLY A 134 12.55 2.15 11.50
N ARG A 135 11.23 1.96 11.36
CA ARG A 135 10.39 2.61 10.35
C ARG A 135 9.15 3.25 10.95
N GLY A 136 8.53 4.16 10.21
CA GLY A 136 7.31 4.83 10.64
C GLY A 136 7.49 5.62 11.93
N ILE A 137 6.77 5.25 12.99
CA ILE A 137 6.83 5.91 14.31
C ILE A 137 8.24 5.81 14.93
N THR A 138 8.93 4.70 14.67
CA THR A 138 10.26 4.42 15.21
C THR A 138 11.38 4.67 14.20
N GLU A 139 11.09 5.41 13.11
CA GLU A 139 12.08 5.74 12.09
C GLU A 139 13.30 6.41 12.69
N GLY A 140 14.48 5.86 12.39
CA GLY A 140 15.76 6.40 12.84
C GLY A 140 16.09 6.20 14.31
N PHE A 141 15.35 5.33 15.04
CA PHE A 141 15.71 4.93 16.38
C PHE A 141 16.91 4.00 16.36
N ARG A 142 17.88 4.28 17.25
CA ARG A 142 19.02 3.41 17.48
C ARG A 142 18.64 2.23 18.38
N PRO A 143 19.43 1.16 18.44
CA PRO A 143 19.14 -0.02 19.27
C PRO A 143 18.87 0.31 20.74
N GLN A 144 19.62 1.27 21.30
CA GLN A 144 19.42 1.72 22.69
C GLN A 144 18.05 2.36 22.90
N GLN A 145 17.55 3.13 21.94
CA GLN A 145 16.25 3.80 22.05
C GLN A 145 15.09 2.78 22.03
N PHE A 146 15.22 1.66 21.32
CA PHE A 146 14.23 0.59 21.41
C PHE A 146 14.11 0.07 22.84
N SER A 147 15.22 -0.12 23.53
CA SER A 147 15.23 -0.54 24.95
C SER A 147 14.70 0.56 25.88
N ASP A 148 15.14 1.80 25.69
CA ASP A 148 14.77 2.94 26.52
C ASP A 148 13.25 3.23 26.48
N PHE A 149 12.60 2.98 25.32
CA PHE A 149 11.17 3.14 25.14
C PHE A 149 10.36 1.85 25.34
N GLY A 150 10.99 0.71 25.64
CA GLY A 150 10.31 -0.57 25.83
C GLY A 150 9.77 -1.20 24.53
N ILE A 151 10.44 -0.94 23.40
CA ILE A 151 10.03 -1.45 22.08
C ILE A 151 10.72 -2.79 21.82
N HIS A 152 10.16 -3.87 22.36
CA HIS A 152 10.73 -5.22 22.27
C HIS A 152 10.22 -6.03 21.06
N SER A 153 9.31 -5.49 20.29
CA SER A 153 8.74 -6.12 19.08
C SER A 153 8.16 -5.06 18.14
N PRO A 154 7.90 -5.38 16.86
CA PRO A 154 7.19 -4.49 15.95
C PRO A 154 5.83 -4.08 16.54
N LEU A 155 5.48 -2.80 16.41
CA LEU A 155 4.16 -2.30 16.79
C LEU A 155 3.11 -2.98 15.92
N SER A 156 2.05 -3.51 16.50
CA SER A 156 0.95 -4.01 15.68
C SER A 156 0.08 -2.85 15.19
N THR A 157 -0.39 -2.94 13.95
CA THR A 157 -1.30 -1.96 13.36
C THR A 157 -2.59 -2.64 12.94
N THR A 158 -3.71 -2.00 13.17
CA THR A 158 -5.00 -2.42 12.62
C THR A 158 -5.53 -1.30 11.73
N LEU A 159 -5.64 -1.58 10.44
CA LEU A 159 -6.21 -0.66 9.47
C LEU A 159 -7.49 -1.26 8.89
N PHE A 160 -8.62 -0.72 9.33
CA PHE A 160 -9.93 -1.07 8.79
C PHE A 160 -10.34 -0.06 7.72
N ASN A 161 -10.77 -0.55 6.55
CA ASN A 161 -11.32 0.26 5.46
C ASN A 161 -12.68 -0.30 5.06
N SER A 162 -13.65 0.57 4.84
CA SER A 162 -14.92 0.20 4.25
C SER A 162 -15.35 1.22 3.19
N GLU A 163 -15.95 0.71 2.11
CA GLU A 163 -16.54 1.53 1.05
C GLU A 163 -17.90 0.95 0.70
N LEU A 164 -18.93 1.80 0.77
CA LEU A 164 -20.25 1.50 0.22
C LEU A 164 -20.49 2.39 -0.98
N ARG A 165 -20.61 1.79 -2.17
CA ARG A 165 -20.73 2.49 -3.47
C ARG A 165 -22.05 2.15 -4.14
N TYR A 166 -22.81 3.17 -4.45
CA TYR A 166 -23.95 3.08 -5.37
C TYR A 166 -23.52 3.52 -6.77
N SER A 167 -23.95 2.77 -7.77
CA SER A 167 -23.62 3.00 -9.19
C SER A 167 -24.90 3.10 -10.01
N TYR A 168 -24.99 4.13 -10.85
CA TYR A 168 -26.03 4.26 -11.86
C TYR A 168 -25.42 4.23 -13.26
N GLY A 169 -25.86 3.29 -14.07
CA GLY A 169 -25.39 3.10 -15.45
C GLY A 169 -25.30 1.61 -15.80
N ALA A 170 -25.49 1.31 -17.08
CA ALA A 170 -25.36 -0.06 -17.57
C ALA A 170 -23.89 -0.52 -17.48
N LEU A 171 -23.65 -1.81 -17.19
CA LEU A 171 -22.29 -2.38 -17.06
C LEU A 171 -21.42 -2.15 -18.30
N LYS A 172 -22.04 -2.14 -19.49
CA LYS A 172 -21.37 -1.89 -20.79
C LYS A 172 -21.83 -0.55 -21.40
N GLY A 173 -22.47 0.30 -20.59
CA GLY A 173 -22.93 1.61 -21.03
C GLY A 173 -21.78 2.60 -21.23
N ARG A 174 -22.03 3.65 -22.01
CA ARG A 174 -21.08 4.73 -22.23
C ARG A 174 -20.84 5.53 -20.95
N GLY A 175 -21.89 5.92 -20.25
CA GLY A 175 -21.83 6.74 -19.04
C GLY A 175 -22.14 5.94 -17.79
N LYS A 176 -21.46 6.27 -16.69
CA LYS A 176 -21.71 5.72 -15.35
C LYS A 176 -21.51 6.82 -14.31
N ALA A 177 -22.42 6.91 -13.36
CA ALA A 177 -22.31 7.78 -12.19
C ALA A 177 -22.21 6.92 -10.93
N ASP A 178 -21.27 7.25 -10.07
CA ASP A 178 -21.04 6.55 -8.79
C ASP A 178 -21.07 7.55 -7.64
N VAL A 179 -21.65 7.14 -6.51
CA VAL A 179 -21.50 7.84 -5.22
C VAL A 179 -21.05 6.80 -4.20
N ALA A 180 -20.03 7.13 -3.42
CA ALA A 180 -19.53 6.21 -2.41
C ALA A 180 -19.27 6.91 -1.08
N LEU A 181 -19.53 6.18 0.01
CA LEU A 181 -19.15 6.53 1.38
C LEU A 181 -17.95 5.68 1.77
N LEU A 182 -16.97 6.33 2.37
CA LEU A 182 -15.75 5.72 2.86
C LEU A 182 -15.67 5.86 4.38
N PHE A 183 -15.18 4.81 5.03
CA PHE A 183 -14.77 4.88 6.43
C PHE A 183 -13.44 4.14 6.57
N ARG A 184 -12.47 4.78 7.25
CA ARG A 184 -11.16 4.21 7.55
C ARG A 184 -10.83 4.44 9.01
N LYS A 185 -10.12 3.49 9.62
CA LYS A 185 -9.66 3.61 11.01
C LYS A 185 -8.32 2.93 11.18
N LEU A 186 -7.35 3.68 11.73
CA LEU A 186 -6.04 3.17 12.13
C LEU A 186 -5.97 3.07 13.65
N ARG A 187 -5.50 1.93 14.16
CA ARG A 187 -5.14 1.69 15.56
C ARG A 187 -3.75 1.08 15.65
N ILE A 188 -3.07 1.35 16.76
CA ILE A 188 -1.73 0.85 17.06
C ILE A 188 -1.79 0.05 18.35
N GLY A 189 -1.24 -1.14 18.33
CA GLY A 189 -1.24 -2.09 19.45
C GLY A 189 0.15 -2.56 19.83
N ARG A 190 0.22 -3.55 20.75
CA ARG A 190 1.46 -4.04 21.38
C ARG A 190 2.23 -2.95 22.12
N THR A 191 1.52 -2.06 22.77
CA THR A 191 2.06 -0.88 23.45
C THR A 191 2.13 -1.03 24.97
N ALA A 192 1.84 -2.22 25.53
CA ALA A 192 1.79 -2.43 26.99
C ALA A 192 3.16 -2.21 27.65
N ASP A 193 4.23 -2.75 27.08
CA ASP A 193 5.59 -2.58 27.61
C ASP A 193 6.04 -1.14 27.49
N ILE A 194 5.71 -0.47 26.39
CA ILE A 194 5.99 0.95 26.16
C ILE A 194 5.29 1.80 27.22
N LYS A 195 4.00 1.53 27.51
CA LYS A 195 3.24 2.23 28.53
C LYS A 195 3.87 2.12 29.92
N ASN A 196 4.40 0.93 30.23
CA ASN A 196 5.06 0.70 31.54
C ASN A 196 6.44 1.32 31.62
N THR A 197 7.16 1.45 30.49
CA THR A 197 8.52 1.97 30.42
C THR A 197 8.53 3.49 30.24
N ASP A 198 7.69 4.01 29.31
CA ASP A 198 7.67 5.41 28.95
C ASP A 198 6.25 5.86 28.56
N ILE A 199 5.58 6.51 29.48
CA ILE A 199 4.19 6.96 29.31
C ILE A 199 4.07 8.08 28.26
N ASP A 200 5.09 8.93 28.11
CA ASP A 200 5.05 10.04 27.14
C ASP A 200 5.18 9.53 25.72
N PHE A 201 6.07 8.57 25.49
CA PHE A 201 6.18 7.93 24.19
C PHE A 201 4.95 7.08 23.86
N TYR A 202 4.35 6.41 24.84
CA TYR A 202 3.07 5.73 24.69
C TYR A 202 1.98 6.69 24.21
N ASN A 203 1.86 7.86 24.85
CA ASN A 203 0.86 8.87 24.45
C ASN A 203 1.15 9.43 23.05
N TYR A 204 2.41 9.60 22.67
CA TYR A 204 2.81 9.99 21.31
C TYR A 204 2.36 8.96 20.27
N ILE A 205 2.52 7.66 20.55
CA ILE A 205 2.03 6.57 19.67
C ILE A 205 0.52 6.64 19.53
N LEU A 206 -0.23 6.78 20.63
CA LEU A 206 -1.68 6.88 20.57
C LEU A 206 -2.15 8.13 19.82
N GLY A 207 -1.36 9.21 19.83
CA GLY A 207 -1.59 10.41 19.03
C GLY A 207 -1.45 10.20 17.51
N GLN A 208 -1.05 9.00 17.05
CA GLN A 208 -1.04 8.63 15.63
C GLN A 208 -2.30 7.87 15.20
N GLU A 209 -3.17 7.50 16.13
CA GLU A 209 -4.43 6.83 15.83
C GLU A 209 -5.46 7.81 15.27
N TRP A 210 -6.18 7.40 14.24
CA TRP A 210 -7.16 8.25 13.57
C TRP A 210 -8.31 7.45 12.96
N HIS A 211 -9.41 8.15 12.71
CA HIS A 211 -10.46 7.69 11.79
C HIS A 211 -10.72 8.73 10.71
N GLU A 212 -11.22 8.27 9.57
CA GLU A 212 -11.48 9.10 8.39
C GLU A 212 -12.83 8.73 7.79
N ASN A 213 -13.65 9.74 7.54
CA ASN A 213 -14.89 9.62 6.78
C ASN A 213 -14.68 10.28 5.42
N GLY A 214 -15.18 9.64 4.36
CA GLY A 214 -15.04 10.15 3.01
C GLY A 214 -16.31 10.04 2.18
N LEU A 215 -16.42 10.94 1.22
CA LEU A 215 -17.45 10.95 0.19
C LEU A 215 -16.79 11.00 -1.17
N ILE A 216 -17.23 10.16 -2.09
CA ILE A 216 -16.83 10.18 -3.50
C ILE A 216 -18.06 10.42 -4.37
N ALA A 217 -17.96 11.32 -5.33
CA ALA A 217 -18.87 11.42 -6.47
C ALA A 217 -18.03 11.27 -7.76
N GLU A 218 -18.39 10.32 -8.61
CA GLU A 218 -17.63 10.03 -9.82
C GLU A 218 -18.54 9.91 -11.03
N LEU A 219 -18.12 10.50 -12.13
CA LEU A 219 -18.70 10.30 -13.45
C LEU A 219 -17.65 9.68 -14.35
N SER A 220 -18.01 8.61 -15.07
CA SER A 220 -17.16 8.01 -16.06
C SER A 220 -17.83 7.97 -17.42
N ASP A 221 -17.07 8.30 -18.49
CA ASP A 221 -17.50 8.30 -19.89
C ASP A 221 -16.60 7.38 -20.72
N GLN A 222 -17.16 6.34 -21.30
CA GLN A 222 -16.50 5.49 -22.28
C GLN A 222 -16.54 6.20 -23.64
N TYR A 223 -15.57 7.09 -23.88
CA TYR A 223 -15.46 7.88 -25.10
C TYR A 223 -15.33 6.99 -26.35
N SER A 224 -14.51 5.94 -26.26
CA SER A 224 -14.34 4.93 -27.29
C SER A 224 -14.15 3.56 -26.66
N LEU A 225 -14.07 2.50 -27.48
CA LEU A 225 -13.74 1.15 -26.96
C LEU A 225 -12.38 1.11 -26.26
N ALA A 226 -11.48 2.00 -26.66
CA ALA A 226 -10.11 2.06 -26.14
C ALA A 226 -9.92 3.11 -25.03
N THR A 227 -10.81 4.10 -24.89
CA THR A 227 -10.57 5.27 -24.02
C THR A 227 -11.76 5.53 -23.12
N ARG A 228 -11.49 5.65 -21.82
CA ARG A 228 -12.44 6.06 -20.79
C ARG A 228 -11.90 7.29 -20.06
N PHE A 229 -12.78 8.27 -19.86
CA PHE A 229 -12.55 9.42 -19.01
C PHE A 229 -13.24 9.23 -17.66
N ARG A 230 -12.68 9.87 -16.63
CA ARG A 230 -13.21 9.84 -15.27
C ARG A 230 -13.10 11.25 -14.66
N TYR A 231 -14.18 11.70 -14.06
CA TYR A 231 -14.29 12.95 -13.33
C TYR A 231 -14.72 12.62 -11.92
N ARG A 232 -13.92 12.99 -10.93
CA ARG A 232 -14.15 12.60 -9.55
C ARG A 232 -14.02 13.80 -8.62
N PHE A 233 -14.97 13.93 -7.73
CA PHE A 233 -14.86 14.74 -6.53
C PHE A 233 -14.69 13.79 -5.34
N MET A 234 -13.76 14.11 -4.41
CA MET A 234 -13.61 13.40 -3.14
C MET A 234 -13.52 14.41 -2.02
N SER A 235 -14.12 14.08 -0.88
CA SER A 235 -13.97 14.79 0.38
C SER A 235 -13.64 13.78 1.46
N ASN A 236 -12.54 13.99 2.17
CA ASN A 236 -12.09 13.15 3.29
C ASN A 236 -11.96 14.03 4.54
N GLN A 237 -12.44 13.52 5.66
CA GLN A 237 -12.35 14.17 6.96
C GLN A 237 -11.62 13.23 7.92
N ARG A 238 -10.35 13.55 8.22
CA ARG A 238 -9.54 12.77 9.16
C ARG A 238 -9.55 13.43 10.52
N ARG A 239 -9.80 12.60 11.54
CA ARG A 239 -9.82 13.01 12.94
C ARG A 239 -8.92 12.08 13.72
N TYR A 240 -7.99 12.66 14.48
CA TYR A 240 -7.08 11.93 15.34
C TYR A 240 -7.72 11.73 16.71
N GLU A 241 -7.54 10.54 17.29
CA GLU A 241 -8.25 10.14 18.52
C GLU A 241 -7.84 10.98 19.76
N ILE A 242 -6.60 11.45 19.81
CA ILE A 242 -6.05 12.21 20.94
C ILE A 242 -5.60 13.60 20.49
N ASP A 243 -4.87 13.69 19.38
CA ASP A 243 -4.21 14.92 18.95
C ASP A 243 -5.03 15.65 17.88
N SER A 244 -6.04 16.40 18.32
CA SER A 244 -6.93 17.15 17.41
C SER A 244 -6.21 18.23 16.58
N GLN A 245 -4.97 18.61 16.93
CA GLN A 245 -4.19 19.56 16.13
C GLN A 245 -3.77 18.98 14.77
N LYS A 246 -3.80 17.66 14.63
CA LYS A 246 -3.57 16.95 13.36
C LYS A 246 -4.83 16.77 12.52
N ASP A 247 -6.01 17.10 13.03
CA ASP A 247 -7.27 16.99 12.31
C ASP A 247 -7.22 17.78 11.01
N ASN A 248 -7.65 17.13 9.94
CA ASN A 248 -7.64 17.76 8.63
C ASN A 248 -8.83 17.34 7.76
N ASP A 249 -9.14 18.21 6.81
CA ASP A 249 -10.12 17.96 5.77
C ASP A 249 -9.45 18.10 4.40
N GLU A 250 -9.72 17.15 3.50
CA GLU A 250 -9.17 17.12 2.16
C GLU A 250 -10.29 17.11 1.12
N TYR A 251 -10.13 17.94 0.08
CA TYR A 251 -11.05 18.04 -1.05
C TYR A 251 -10.26 17.87 -2.35
N TYR A 252 -10.70 16.93 -3.18
CA TYR A 252 -10.06 16.62 -4.46
C TYR A 252 -11.04 16.87 -5.61
N LEU A 253 -10.55 17.52 -6.65
CA LEU A 253 -11.14 17.48 -7.98
C LEU A 253 -10.19 16.73 -8.89
N GLU A 254 -10.56 15.54 -9.33
CA GLU A 254 -9.72 14.67 -10.13
C GLU A 254 -10.29 14.47 -11.54
N TYR A 255 -9.39 14.53 -12.52
CA TYR A 255 -9.62 14.09 -13.89
C TYR A 255 -8.72 12.91 -14.21
N GLY A 256 -9.30 11.85 -14.76
CA GLY A 256 -8.60 10.64 -15.13
C GLY A 256 -8.86 10.24 -16.58
N ILE A 257 -7.84 9.64 -17.19
CA ILE A 257 -7.92 9.00 -18.51
C ILE A 257 -7.30 7.62 -18.44
N LYS A 258 -8.02 6.63 -18.94
CA LYS A 258 -7.51 5.29 -19.19
C LYS A 258 -7.68 4.96 -20.66
N SER A 259 -6.56 4.73 -21.34
CA SER A 259 -6.58 4.56 -22.80
C SER A 259 -5.62 3.48 -23.28
N GLN A 260 -6.10 2.66 -24.20
CA GLN A 260 -5.29 1.80 -25.05
C GLN A 260 -4.92 2.63 -26.30
N LEU A 261 -3.80 3.37 -26.23
CA LEU A 261 -3.40 4.29 -27.30
C LEU A 261 -3.07 3.57 -28.59
N THR A 262 -2.44 2.40 -28.47
CA THR A 262 -2.16 1.49 -29.57
C THR A 262 -2.31 0.06 -29.07
N ASP A 263 -2.23 -0.95 -29.97
CA ASP A 263 -2.22 -2.36 -29.57
C ASP A 263 -1.07 -2.71 -28.60
N LYS A 264 -0.04 -1.85 -28.53
CA LYS A 264 1.18 -2.04 -27.74
C LYS A 264 1.33 -1.04 -26.60
N THR A 265 0.49 -0.02 -26.51
CA THR A 265 0.67 1.08 -25.55
C THR A 265 -0.62 1.34 -24.78
N ARG A 266 -0.54 1.26 -23.45
CA ARG A 266 -1.62 1.58 -22.52
C ARG A 266 -1.19 2.72 -21.62
N VAL A 267 -2.10 3.64 -21.33
CA VAL A 267 -1.89 4.75 -20.40
C VAL A 267 -3.05 4.80 -19.42
N ASP A 268 -2.73 4.97 -18.15
CA ASP A 268 -3.65 5.30 -17.06
C ASP A 268 -3.10 6.55 -16.35
N ALA A 269 -3.79 7.66 -16.46
CA ALA A 269 -3.32 8.93 -15.94
C ALA A 269 -4.44 9.63 -15.17
N ASN A 270 -4.12 10.08 -13.97
CA ASN A 270 -5.00 10.87 -13.12
C ASN A 270 -4.27 12.11 -12.68
N ALA A 271 -4.95 13.25 -12.70
CA ALA A 271 -4.48 14.51 -12.12
C ALA A 271 -5.57 15.06 -11.24
N SER A 272 -5.22 15.51 -10.04
CA SER A 272 -6.17 16.08 -9.11
C SER A 272 -5.67 17.40 -8.54
N TRP A 273 -6.59 18.33 -8.34
CA TRP A 273 -6.37 19.48 -7.49
C TRP A 273 -6.78 19.10 -6.07
N LEU A 274 -5.84 19.18 -5.13
CA LEU A 274 -6.07 18.95 -3.71
C LEU A 274 -6.11 20.29 -2.97
N TYR A 275 -7.15 20.48 -2.17
CA TYR A 275 -7.21 21.47 -1.11
C TYR A 275 -7.32 20.76 0.23
N LYS A 276 -6.34 21.02 1.14
CA LYS A 276 -6.25 20.41 2.47
C LYS A 276 -6.19 21.49 3.53
N THR A 277 -7.06 21.39 4.53
CA THR A 277 -7.16 22.33 5.66
C THR A 277 -6.88 21.64 6.98
N PHE A 278 -6.28 22.39 7.91
CA PHE A 278 -6.01 21.96 9.29
C PHE A 278 -6.86 22.80 10.24
N ASN A 279 -7.98 22.23 10.69
CA ASN A 279 -9.03 23.01 11.36
C ASN A 279 -8.64 23.46 12.77
N ASN A 280 -7.79 22.69 13.48
CA ASN A 280 -7.48 22.90 14.91
C ASN A 280 -6.04 23.34 15.18
N ASN A 281 -5.27 23.64 14.13
CA ASN A 281 -3.88 24.06 14.27
C ASN A 281 -3.59 25.38 13.55
N PRO A 282 -3.60 26.52 14.25
CA PRO A 282 -3.36 27.83 13.64
C PRO A 282 -1.92 27.99 13.09
N ASN A 283 -0.99 27.12 13.50
CA ASN A 283 0.39 27.13 13.03
C ASN A 283 0.60 26.27 11.77
N SER A 284 -0.35 25.40 11.42
CA SER A 284 -0.32 24.66 10.17
C SER A 284 -0.91 25.51 9.04
N ARG A 285 -0.22 25.52 7.90
CA ARG A 285 -0.73 26.19 6.70
C ARG A 285 -1.52 25.19 5.86
N ASP A 286 -2.65 25.65 5.37
CA ASP A 286 -3.43 24.92 4.39
C ASP A 286 -2.58 24.65 3.14
N PHE A 287 -2.84 23.51 2.52
CA PHE A 287 -2.22 23.15 1.25
C PHE A 287 -3.22 23.29 0.11
N SER A 288 -2.75 23.84 -1.00
CA SER A 288 -3.49 23.84 -2.27
C SER A 288 -2.51 23.53 -3.40
N GLY A 289 -2.77 22.47 -4.17
CA GLY A 289 -1.84 22.07 -5.23
C GLY A 289 -2.29 20.87 -6.04
N VAL A 290 -1.50 20.53 -7.03
CA VAL A 290 -1.76 19.43 -7.96
C VAL A 290 -1.09 18.17 -7.49
N ASN A 291 -1.85 17.08 -7.45
CA ASN A 291 -1.36 15.71 -7.35
C ASN A 291 -1.59 15.00 -8.67
N TRP A 292 -0.78 13.99 -8.95
CA TRP A 292 -0.95 13.14 -10.12
C TRP A 292 -0.56 11.69 -9.82
N ASP A 293 -1.09 10.79 -10.63
CA ASP A 293 -0.70 9.39 -10.70
C ASP A 293 -0.80 8.96 -12.15
N ILE A 294 0.34 8.67 -12.78
CA ILE A 294 0.45 8.38 -14.20
C ILE A 294 1.25 7.12 -14.39
N GLN A 295 0.67 6.17 -15.11
CA GLN A 295 1.34 4.95 -15.55
C GLN A 295 1.20 4.78 -17.05
N ALA A 296 2.30 4.47 -17.72
CA ALA A 296 2.35 4.08 -19.11
C ALA A 296 3.01 2.71 -19.27
N GLU A 297 2.36 1.83 -19.99
CA GLU A 297 2.84 0.49 -20.32
C GLU A 297 3.06 0.40 -21.82
N TRP A 298 4.24 -0.05 -22.23
CA TRP A 298 4.59 -0.26 -23.63
C TRP A 298 5.10 -1.68 -23.84
N GLN A 299 4.43 -2.43 -24.71
CA GLN A 299 4.73 -3.81 -25.07
C GLN A 299 5.20 -3.88 -26.53
N PRO A 300 6.46 -3.51 -26.83
CA PRO A 300 6.98 -3.52 -28.21
C PRO A 300 6.96 -4.91 -28.84
N LEU A 301 7.22 -5.92 -28.03
CA LEU A 301 7.19 -7.34 -28.38
C LEU A 301 6.27 -8.07 -27.39
N LYS A 302 5.68 -9.19 -27.79
CA LYS A 302 4.81 -9.99 -26.91
C LYS A 302 5.48 -10.42 -25.61
N GLN A 303 6.79 -10.62 -25.65
CA GLN A 303 7.58 -11.06 -24.51
C GLN A 303 8.23 -9.92 -23.71
N SER A 304 8.07 -8.66 -24.09
CA SER A 304 8.75 -7.54 -23.42
C SER A 304 7.76 -6.45 -23.04
N VAL A 305 7.73 -6.10 -21.77
CA VAL A 305 6.87 -5.04 -21.22
C VAL A 305 7.73 -4.00 -20.53
N PHE A 306 7.58 -2.74 -20.93
CA PHE A 306 8.15 -1.58 -20.25
C PHE A 306 7.04 -0.83 -19.54
N THR A 307 7.24 -0.49 -18.28
CA THR A 307 6.32 0.33 -17.50
C THR A 307 7.04 1.54 -16.95
N VAL A 308 6.47 2.72 -17.15
CA VAL A 308 6.92 3.96 -16.52
C VAL A 308 5.78 4.46 -15.64
N HIS A 309 6.10 4.84 -14.40
CA HIS A 309 5.12 5.43 -13.51
C HIS A 309 5.69 6.67 -12.81
N THR A 310 4.81 7.64 -12.56
CA THR A 310 5.11 8.81 -11.74
C THR A 310 3.89 9.20 -10.94
N SER A 311 4.12 9.57 -9.69
CA SER A 311 3.03 10.08 -8.85
C SER A 311 3.53 11.19 -7.93
N GLN A 312 2.62 12.10 -7.55
CA GLN A 312 2.81 13.05 -6.48
C GLN A 312 1.58 13.03 -5.57
N ARG A 313 1.82 13.00 -4.27
CA ARG A 313 0.77 13.03 -3.25
C ARG A 313 1.23 13.77 -2.00
N ILE A 314 0.28 14.25 -1.22
CA ILE A 314 0.53 14.83 0.09
C ILE A 314 0.29 13.75 1.16
N LYS A 315 1.18 13.69 2.13
CA LYS A 315 1.13 12.80 3.29
C LYS A 315 1.18 13.64 4.57
N ASP A 316 0.44 13.21 5.58
CA ASP A 316 0.56 13.79 6.92
C ASP A 316 1.87 13.33 7.57
N PRO A 317 2.60 14.23 8.25
CA PRO A 317 3.72 13.85 9.08
C PRO A 317 3.24 13.18 10.38
N SER A 318 4.13 12.48 11.05
CA SER A 318 3.86 11.98 12.41
C SER A 318 3.85 13.08 13.46
N GLU A 319 4.54 14.18 13.20
CA GLU A 319 4.64 15.35 14.07
C GLU A 319 3.55 16.38 13.74
N ILE A 320 3.32 17.31 14.67
CA ILE A 320 2.37 18.40 14.50
C ILE A 320 2.93 19.44 13.54
N GLY A 321 2.14 19.84 12.56
CA GLY A 321 2.45 20.91 11.62
C GLY A 321 3.05 20.44 10.29
N GLY A 322 2.80 21.23 9.26
CA GLY A 322 3.31 20.98 7.92
C GLY A 322 2.62 19.83 7.17
N TYR A 323 3.23 19.46 6.07
CA TYR A 323 2.86 18.31 5.25
C TYR A 323 4.10 17.78 4.50
N ILE A 324 4.04 16.53 4.09
CA ILE A 324 5.10 15.89 3.31
C ILE A 324 4.61 15.76 1.86
N MET A 325 5.35 16.37 0.92
CA MET A 325 5.11 16.15 -0.51
C MET A 325 5.94 14.95 -0.96
N VAL A 326 5.26 13.87 -1.29
CA VAL A 326 5.87 12.62 -1.77
C VAL A 326 5.78 12.59 -3.29
N SER A 327 6.93 12.60 -3.97
CA SER A 327 7.01 12.39 -5.42
C SER A 327 7.71 11.08 -5.71
N LYS A 328 7.13 10.28 -6.60
CA LYS A 328 7.67 8.98 -7.03
C LYS A 328 7.85 8.97 -8.54
N TYR A 329 8.96 8.43 -8.98
CA TYR A 329 9.29 8.14 -10.38
C TYR A 329 9.80 6.71 -10.45
N GLY A 330 9.35 5.95 -11.44
CA GLY A 330 9.80 4.57 -11.58
C GLY A 330 9.76 4.07 -13.01
N ILE A 331 10.62 3.10 -13.27
CA ILE A 331 10.68 2.36 -14.53
C ILE A 331 10.80 0.88 -14.21
N ALA A 332 9.99 0.06 -14.90
CA ALA A 332 10.10 -1.38 -14.81
C ALA A 332 10.25 -1.98 -16.21
N TYR A 333 11.03 -3.04 -16.30
CA TYR A 333 11.16 -3.87 -17.50
C TYR A 333 10.94 -5.31 -17.13
N GLN A 334 9.98 -5.97 -17.81
CA GLN A 334 9.75 -7.39 -17.69
C GLN A 334 9.98 -8.07 -19.04
N HIS A 335 10.69 -9.19 -19.01
CA HIS A 335 10.90 -10.04 -20.16
C HIS A 335 10.45 -11.46 -19.87
N PHE A 336 9.63 -12.02 -20.77
CA PHE A 336 9.17 -13.40 -20.73
C PHE A 336 10.02 -14.24 -21.66
N TRP A 337 10.66 -15.24 -21.07
CA TRP A 337 11.46 -16.24 -21.78
C TRP A 337 10.67 -17.55 -21.89
N LEU A 338 11.05 -18.45 -22.79
CA LEU A 338 10.53 -19.80 -22.86
C LEU A 338 9.00 -19.89 -22.79
N VAL A 339 8.31 -19.06 -23.60
CA VAL A 339 6.84 -19.09 -23.71
C VAL A 339 6.18 -18.97 -22.32
N ASP A 340 6.48 -17.87 -21.61
CA ASP A 340 5.94 -17.49 -20.30
C ASP A 340 6.28 -18.42 -19.11
N ARG A 341 7.18 -19.39 -19.30
CA ARG A 341 7.64 -20.24 -18.19
C ARG A 341 8.68 -19.57 -17.30
N PHE A 342 9.52 -18.74 -17.90
CA PHE A 342 10.55 -18.00 -17.18
C PHE A 342 10.41 -16.53 -17.48
N SER A 343 10.48 -15.69 -16.45
CA SER A 343 10.50 -14.24 -16.65
C SER A 343 11.53 -13.57 -15.74
N THR A 344 12.06 -12.47 -16.22
CA THR A 344 12.93 -11.57 -15.47
C THR A 344 12.28 -10.21 -15.37
N THR A 345 12.43 -9.57 -14.21
CA THR A 345 11.91 -8.25 -13.94
C THR A 345 13.01 -7.38 -13.35
N PHE A 346 13.16 -6.17 -13.88
CA PHE A 346 13.94 -5.09 -13.31
C PHE A 346 12.99 -3.96 -12.97
N ASP A 347 13.02 -3.48 -11.74
CA ASP A 347 12.28 -2.31 -11.29
C ASP A 347 13.24 -1.33 -10.60
N TYR A 348 13.13 -0.08 -10.96
CA TYR A 348 13.82 1.01 -10.28
C TYR A 348 12.84 2.11 -9.96
N SER A 349 12.79 2.48 -8.69
CA SER A 349 11.93 3.54 -8.18
C SER A 349 12.78 4.57 -7.42
N TYR A 350 12.51 5.85 -7.69
CA TYR A 350 13.09 7.00 -7.02
C TYR A 350 11.97 7.80 -6.36
N LEU A 351 12.01 7.91 -5.03
CA LEU A 351 11.05 8.66 -4.23
C LEU A 351 11.74 9.86 -3.58
N THR A 352 11.01 10.95 -3.47
CA THR A 352 11.44 12.10 -2.68
C THR A 352 10.32 12.51 -1.73
N ASP A 353 10.64 12.60 -0.44
CA ASP A 353 9.78 13.13 0.60
C ASP A 353 10.30 14.53 0.94
N SER A 354 9.53 15.56 0.61
CA SER A 354 9.87 16.96 0.90
C SER A 354 8.98 17.47 2.01
N TYR A 355 9.57 17.74 3.16
CA TYR A 355 8.89 18.25 4.35
C TYR A 355 8.66 19.75 4.18
N LYS A 356 7.41 20.16 4.19
CA LYS A 356 6.98 21.55 3.99
C LYS A 356 6.39 22.13 5.26
N ASN A 357 6.73 23.40 5.53
CA ASN A 357 6.36 24.10 6.76
C ASN A 357 6.93 23.39 8.02
N TYR A 358 8.05 22.75 7.87
CA TYR A 358 8.87 22.14 8.91
C TYR A 358 10.02 23.07 9.30
N PRO A 359 10.48 23.09 10.56
CA PRO A 359 11.59 23.94 10.99
C PRO A 359 12.88 23.74 10.19
N ASN A 360 13.11 22.51 9.74
CA ASN A 360 14.27 22.12 8.96
C ASN A 360 13.82 21.69 7.58
N ASP A 361 14.25 22.33 6.51
CA ASP A 361 13.92 21.98 5.12
C ASP A 361 14.36 20.53 4.77
N ARG A 362 13.86 19.57 5.54
CA ARG A 362 14.17 18.13 5.39
C ARG A 362 13.68 17.65 4.04
N LYS A 363 14.57 16.93 3.37
CA LYS A 363 14.27 16.25 2.12
C LYS A 363 14.92 14.89 2.09
N ASP A 364 14.10 13.87 2.06
CA ASP A 364 14.55 12.48 1.98
C ASP A 364 14.47 12.00 0.54
N ARG A 365 15.44 11.17 0.13
CA ARG A 365 15.53 10.56 -1.19
C ARG A 365 15.67 9.06 -1.00
N ASN A 366 14.68 8.33 -1.46
CA ASN A 366 14.69 6.88 -1.39
C ASN A 366 14.84 6.29 -2.79
N ARG A 367 15.80 5.38 -2.97
CA ARG A 367 16.05 4.62 -4.19
C ARG A 367 15.80 3.16 -3.90
N VAL A 368 14.90 2.58 -4.67
CA VAL A 368 14.61 1.15 -4.58
C VAL A 368 14.92 0.51 -5.93
N PHE A 369 15.81 -0.45 -5.92
CA PHE A 369 16.09 -1.32 -7.06
C PHE A 369 15.61 -2.73 -6.74
N THR A 370 14.88 -3.36 -7.64
CA THR A 370 14.44 -4.76 -7.52
C THR A 370 14.78 -5.52 -8.78
N PHE A 371 15.39 -6.68 -8.60
CA PHE A 371 15.57 -7.68 -9.64
C PHE A 371 14.88 -8.96 -9.21
N ALA A 372 14.06 -9.53 -10.08
CA ALA A 372 13.37 -10.79 -9.82
C ALA A 372 13.46 -11.74 -11.01
N MET A 373 13.63 -13.01 -10.72
CA MET A 373 13.54 -14.12 -11.66
C MET A 373 12.39 -15.02 -11.23
N ASN A 374 11.45 -15.28 -12.13
CA ASN A 374 10.30 -16.13 -11.87
C ASN A 374 10.33 -17.35 -12.80
N TYR A 375 10.06 -18.52 -12.25
CA TYR A 375 9.95 -19.76 -13.01
C TYR A 375 8.68 -20.53 -12.64
N ASN A 376 7.82 -20.75 -13.62
CA ASN A 376 6.63 -21.58 -13.51
C ASN A 376 7.01 -23.05 -13.72
N PHE A 377 7.36 -23.74 -12.63
CA PHE A 377 7.76 -25.14 -12.69
C PHE A 377 6.60 -26.04 -13.17
N ARG A 378 5.39 -25.77 -12.63
CA ARG A 378 4.11 -26.37 -13.03
C ARG A 378 3.02 -25.30 -13.00
N PRO A 379 1.85 -25.53 -13.59
CA PRO A 379 0.73 -24.58 -13.49
C PRO A 379 0.30 -24.25 -12.05
N SER A 380 0.65 -25.10 -11.08
CA SER A 380 0.35 -24.94 -9.66
C SER A 380 1.57 -24.62 -8.80
N ILE A 381 2.78 -24.50 -9.39
CA ILE A 381 4.02 -24.26 -8.65
C ILE A 381 4.83 -23.19 -9.37
N ASN A 382 5.05 -22.08 -8.68
CA ASN A 382 5.91 -21.00 -9.12
C ASN A 382 7.06 -20.83 -8.12
N VAL A 383 8.26 -20.58 -8.61
CA VAL A 383 9.42 -20.23 -7.82
C VAL A 383 9.97 -18.87 -8.26
N GLU A 384 10.40 -18.08 -7.29
CA GLU A 384 10.94 -16.73 -7.51
C GLU A 384 12.24 -16.56 -6.74
N LEU A 385 13.23 -15.97 -7.39
CA LEU A 385 14.40 -15.40 -6.71
C LEU A 385 14.33 -13.89 -6.86
N LYS A 386 14.34 -13.17 -5.73
CA LYS A 386 14.27 -11.69 -5.68
C LYS A 386 15.50 -11.13 -4.97
N TYR A 387 16.07 -10.09 -5.55
CA TYR A 387 17.04 -9.20 -4.91
C TYR A 387 16.49 -7.80 -4.89
N GLN A 388 16.58 -7.12 -3.75
CA GLN A 388 16.13 -5.74 -3.59
C GLN A 388 17.18 -4.94 -2.84
N LEU A 389 17.42 -3.73 -3.33
CA LEU A 389 18.23 -2.69 -2.69
C LEU A 389 17.32 -1.51 -2.37
N ASN A 390 17.39 -1.04 -1.14
CA ASN A 390 16.64 0.12 -0.68
C ASN A 390 17.58 1.07 0.05
N THR A 391 17.81 2.26 -0.51
CA THR A 391 18.74 3.26 0.01
C THR A 391 17.98 4.55 0.29
N LEU A 392 17.95 4.98 1.53
CA LEU A 392 17.37 6.24 1.96
C LEU A 392 18.49 7.22 2.36
N HIS A 393 18.53 8.36 1.70
CA HIS A 393 19.39 9.48 2.07
C HIS A 393 18.53 10.70 2.41
N SER A 394 18.82 11.32 3.55
CA SER A 394 18.29 12.63 3.91
C SER A 394 19.32 13.73 3.65
N ASN A 395 18.88 14.97 3.50
CA ASN A 395 19.77 16.15 3.51
C ASN A 395 20.13 16.59 4.94
N GLN A 396 19.61 15.89 5.96
CA GLN A 396 19.90 16.06 7.37
C GLN A 396 20.43 14.72 7.91
N ASP A 397 21.43 14.74 8.79
CA ASP A 397 21.95 13.52 9.45
C ASP A 397 21.01 13.04 10.56
N SER A 398 20.30 13.97 11.17
CA SER A 398 19.35 13.70 12.24
C SER A 398 18.17 14.64 12.21
N ASP A 399 17.08 14.22 12.86
CA ASP A 399 15.89 15.00 13.09
C ASP A 399 15.43 14.79 14.54
N SER A 400 14.50 15.61 15.01
CA SER A 400 13.97 15.47 16.35
C SER A 400 12.50 15.82 16.42
N PHE A 401 11.81 15.16 17.32
CA PHE A 401 10.43 15.45 17.66
C PHE A 401 10.29 15.55 19.19
N PHE A 402 9.16 16.05 19.63
CA PHE A 402 8.93 16.33 21.04
C PHE A 402 7.79 15.47 21.58
N ILE A 403 7.95 14.97 22.80
CA ILE A 403 6.97 14.17 23.54
C ILE A 403 6.81 14.72 24.95
N GLY A 404 5.82 14.24 25.67
CA GLY A 404 5.50 14.67 27.03
C GLY A 404 4.50 15.82 27.10
N PRO A 405 4.04 16.15 28.32
CA PRO A 405 3.09 17.24 28.54
C PRO A 405 3.66 18.57 28.08
N GLY A 406 3.08 19.15 27.01
CA GLY A 406 3.58 20.40 26.45
C GLY A 406 4.78 20.27 25.50
N GLY A 407 5.23 19.04 25.18
CA GLY A 407 6.34 18.81 24.27
C GLY A 407 7.69 19.22 24.90
N ASP A 408 7.93 18.87 26.13
CA ASP A 408 9.11 19.27 26.91
C ASP A 408 10.30 18.33 26.74
N ARG A 409 10.09 17.11 26.22
CA ARG A 409 11.15 16.11 26.01
C ARG A 409 11.44 15.89 24.54
N GLN A 410 12.67 16.23 24.13
CA GLN A 410 13.16 16.01 22.78
C GLN A 410 13.61 14.57 22.58
N VAL A 411 13.18 13.96 21.49
CA VAL A 411 13.65 12.66 20.99
C VAL A 411 14.38 12.89 19.68
N VAL A 412 15.65 12.50 19.63
CA VAL A 412 16.50 12.62 18.45
C VAL A 412 16.51 11.29 17.70
N ARG A 413 16.39 11.32 16.38
CA ARG A 413 16.48 10.16 15.48
C ARG A 413 17.52 10.40 14.40
N THR A 414 18.22 9.37 13.98
CA THR A 414 19.16 9.37 12.86
C THR A 414 18.43 9.12 11.57
N LEU A 415 18.82 9.79 10.49
CA LEU A 415 18.15 9.68 9.20
C LEU A 415 19.02 8.97 8.16
N GLY A 416 18.37 8.22 7.30
CA GLY A 416 19.02 7.44 6.26
C GLY A 416 19.17 5.97 6.65
N HIS A 417 19.32 5.13 5.65
CA HIS A 417 19.65 3.70 5.80
C HIS A 417 19.94 3.08 4.45
N ASP A 418 20.75 2.04 4.46
CA ASP A 418 20.90 1.10 3.37
C ASP A 418 20.39 -0.27 3.81
N ASN A 419 19.52 -0.86 2.98
CA ASN A 419 18.95 -2.17 3.23
C ASN A 419 19.00 -3.00 1.95
N SER A 420 19.46 -4.24 2.04
CA SER A 420 19.43 -5.21 0.96
C SER A 420 18.73 -6.49 1.39
N LEU A 421 17.92 -7.01 0.49
CA LEU A 421 17.14 -8.23 0.68
C LEU A 421 17.41 -9.19 -0.47
N ILE A 422 17.78 -10.42 -0.16
CA ILE A 422 17.72 -11.55 -1.09
C ILE A 422 16.68 -12.55 -0.59
N MET A 423 15.79 -12.99 -1.47
CA MET A 423 14.69 -13.86 -1.07
C MET A 423 14.38 -14.89 -2.15
N PHE A 424 14.29 -16.14 -1.75
CA PHE A 424 13.72 -17.23 -2.54
C PHE A 424 12.29 -17.50 -2.08
N THR A 425 11.37 -17.59 -3.02
CA THR A 425 9.95 -17.87 -2.78
C THR A 425 9.52 -19.10 -3.56
N ALA A 426 8.82 -20.02 -2.92
CA ALA A 426 8.06 -21.06 -3.57
C ALA A 426 6.56 -20.84 -3.32
N LYS A 427 5.77 -20.69 -4.38
CA LYS A 427 4.31 -20.56 -4.31
C LYS A 427 3.68 -21.83 -4.82
N VAL A 428 2.81 -22.41 -4.02
CA VAL A 428 2.08 -23.63 -4.37
C VAL A 428 0.59 -23.35 -4.27
N GLN A 429 -0.12 -23.66 -5.32
CA GLN A 429 -1.58 -23.69 -5.34
C GLN A 429 -2.05 -25.07 -4.86
N ILE A 430 -2.98 -25.09 -3.92
CA ILE A 430 -3.55 -26.27 -3.29
C ILE A 430 -4.97 -26.52 -3.82
#